data_640676a69c1c4f1519b2f6c9962d8495
#
_entry.id   640676a69c1c4f1519b2f6c9962d8495
#
_cell.length_a   1.000
_cell.length_b   1.000
_cell.length_c   1.000
_cell.angle_alpha   90.00
_cell.angle_beta   90.00
_cell.angle_gamma   90.00
#
_symmetry.space_group_name_H-M   'P 1'
#
loop_
_entity.id
_entity.type
_entity.pdbx_description
1 polymer ?
#
loop_
_entity_poly.entity_id
_entity_poly.type
_entity_poly.pdbx_seq_one_letter_code
_entity_poly.pdbx_strand_id
1 'polypeptide(L)'
;GSAGSGRTGQGYYRAGEMDGYYVKKPETVEYESLMPQIEQVIQEAGLSVDEESVSDAKWLIERGIPFNTDNLTKLHELEKMTFPVSEEDFLKAAAIAISDGRAVRNADLTAEESLLQQAVRIEESTKELTDRDADRILISELPFQLKNLFAIHAESTGLEETADQSSSDSLQGAGMSADRLQARRYLEEVRLSMTVSANLKLLRSGFQIETAPMEELIRRLSEAGIQVDRELTGETDPVRAQEKAGWYRDSLQAAESLRRAPAAVAAQIES
;
A
#
# COMPACT_ATOMS: atom_id res chain seq x y z
N GLY A 1 -10.55 37.24 -38.22
CA GLY A 1 -9.46 36.30 -38.10
C GLY A 1 -9.02 36.20 -36.65
N SER A 2 -9.27 35.05 -36.02
CA SER A 2 -8.65 34.78 -34.74
C SER A 2 -8.37 33.27 -34.68
N ALA A 3 -7.10 32.92 -34.65
CA ALA A 3 -6.61 31.58 -34.64
C ALA A 3 -6.84 30.96 -33.26
N GLY A 4 -7.64 29.90 -33.21
CA GLY A 4 -7.81 29.07 -32.03
C GLY A 4 -6.67 28.07 -31.91
N SER A 5 -5.88 28.20 -30.87
CA SER A 5 -4.85 27.29 -30.43
C SER A 5 -5.45 25.91 -30.05
N GLY A 6 -5.17 24.88 -30.83
CA GLY A 6 -5.53 23.52 -30.49
C GLY A 6 -4.74 23.02 -29.28
N ARG A 7 -5.42 22.78 -28.19
CA ARG A 7 -4.90 21.97 -27.07
C ARG A 7 -5.27 20.52 -27.34
N THR A 8 -4.30 19.74 -27.72
CA THR A 8 -4.37 18.28 -27.65
C THR A 8 -4.42 17.88 -26.19
N GLY A 9 -5.63 17.69 -25.67
CA GLY A 9 -5.83 17.14 -24.34
C GLY A 9 -5.68 15.62 -24.35
N GLN A 10 -4.55 15.10 -23.94
CA GLN A 10 -4.47 13.76 -23.40
C GLN A 10 -5.20 13.77 -22.05
N GLY A 11 -6.27 13.02 -21.96
CA GLY A 11 -7.04 12.93 -20.73
C GLY A 11 -8.37 12.26 -20.99
N TYR A 12 -8.35 10.95 -21.15
CA TYR A 12 -9.56 10.16 -21.06
C TYR A 12 -10.05 10.23 -19.62
N TYR A 13 -11.28 10.78 -19.45
CA TYR A 13 -12.07 10.81 -18.22
C TYR A 13 -11.63 11.76 -17.11
N ARG A 14 -12.04 13.04 -17.20
CA ARG A 14 -12.28 13.86 -16.03
C ARG A 14 -13.64 13.49 -15.45
N ALA A 15 -13.64 12.86 -14.28
CA ALA A 15 -14.83 12.77 -13.46
C ALA A 15 -15.19 14.19 -12.97
N GLY A 16 -16.31 14.75 -13.42
CA GLY A 16 -16.82 15.99 -12.87
C GLY A 16 -17.67 16.88 -13.76
N GLU A 17 -17.84 16.60 -15.04
CA GLU A 17 -18.77 17.38 -15.89
C GLU A 17 -19.75 16.44 -16.58
N MET A 18 -20.80 16.07 -15.85
CA MET A 18 -21.99 15.41 -16.39
C MET A 18 -22.96 16.48 -16.89
N ASP A 19 -22.72 17.02 -18.07
CA ASP A 19 -23.75 17.60 -18.88
C ASP A 19 -23.73 16.95 -20.26
N GLY A 20 -24.70 16.04 -20.46
CA GLY A 20 -25.39 15.83 -21.71
C GLY A 20 -24.63 15.25 -22.90
N TYR A 21 -23.46 14.64 -22.77
CA TYR A 21 -22.85 13.90 -23.86
C TYR A 21 -23.19 12.42 -23.77
N TYR A 22 -24.21 12.00 -24.49
CA TYR A 22 -24.32 10.61 -24.94
C TYR A 22 -23.13 10.33 -25.87
N VAL A 23 -22.02 9.90 -25.33
CA VAL A 23 -20.94 9.31 -26.13
C VAL A 23 -21.55 8.07 -26.75
N LYS A 24 -21.74 8.07 -28.08
CA LYS A 24 -22.05 6.84 -28.81
C LYS A 24 -21.01 5.83 -28.39
N LYS A 25 -21.47 4.73 -27.78
CA LYS A 25 -20.63 3.58 -27.45
C LYS A 25 -19.88 3.22 -28.73
N PRO A 26 -18.55 3.20 -28.77
CA PRO A 26 -17.83 2.75 -29.96
C PRO A 26 -18.33 1.35 -30.30
N GLU A 27 -18.75 1.12 -31.54
CA GLU A 27 -19.41 -0.14 -31.96
C GLU A 27 -18.48 -1.35 -31.85
N THR A 28 -17.17 -1.14 -31.75
CA THR A 28 -16.18 -2.18 -31.47
C THR A 28 -14.98 -1.54 -30.76
N VAL A 29 -14.67 -2.00 -29.55
CA VAL A 29 -13.41 -1.66 -28.88
C VAL A 29 -12.36 -2.62 -29.46
N GLU A 30 -11.35 -2.07 -30.13
CA GLU A 30 -10.20 -2.88 -30.58
C GLU A 30 -9.30 -3.19 -29.39
N TYR A 31 -9.64 -4.25 -28.67
CA TYR A 31 -8.91 -4.68 -27.47
C TYR A 31 -7.43 -4.98 -27.74
N GLU A 32 -7.09 -5.42 -28.95
CA GLU A 32 -5.70 -5.72 -29.32
C GLU A 32 -4.80 -4.47 -29.20
N SER A 33 -5.31 -3.31 -29.56
CA SER A 33 -4.56 -2.05 -29.43
C SER A 33 -4.45 -1.54 -28.01
N LEU A 34 -5.35 -1.97 -27.11
CA LEU A 34 -5.39 -1.60 -25.70
C LEU A 34 -4.67 -2.61 -24.79
N MET A 35 -4.32 -3.79 -25.29
CA MET A 35 -3.72 -4.87 -24.49
C MET A 35 -2.50 -4.41 -23.68
N PRO A 36 -1.52 -3.67 -24.24
CA PRO A 36 -0.38 -3.22 -23.43
C PRO A 36 -0.77 -2.33 -22.23
N GLN A 37 -1.80 -1.49 -22.41
CA GLN A 37 -2.31 -0.65 -21.31
C GLN A 37 -3.11 -1.46 -20.29
N ILE A 38 -3.87 -2.46 -20.77
CA ILE A 38 -4.61 -3.39 -19.92
C ILE A 38 -3.63 -4.18 -19.05
N GLU A 39 -2.60 -4.77 -19.65
CA GLU A 39 -1.56 -5.52 -18.94
C GLU A 39 -0.82 -4.66 -17.92
N GLN A 40 -0.51 -3.41 -18.25
CA GLN A 40 0.12 -2.49 -17.33
C GLN A 40 -0.76 -2.23 -16.09
N VAL A 41 -2.05 -1.94 -16.26
CA VAL A 41 -2.97 -1.68 -15.14
C VAL A 41 -3.16 -2.94 -14.29
N ILE A 42 -3.22 -4.14 -14.90
CA ILE A 42 -3.29 -5.42 -14.18
C ILE A 42 -2.04 -5.60 -13.31
N GLN A 43 -0.85 -5.34 -13.84
CA GLN A 43 0.40 -5.41 -13.09
C GLN A 43 0.48 -4.36 -11.98
N GLU A 44 0.04 -3.12 -12.24
CA GLU A 44 -0.04 -2.05 -11.25
C GLU A 44 -1.03 -2.40 -10.12
N ALA A 45 -2.12 -3.10 -10.44
CA ALA A 45 -3.04 -3.66 -9.45
C ALA A 45 -2.42 -4.83 -8.66
N GLY A 46 -1.26 -5.34 -9.12
CA GLY A 46 -0.55 -6.48 -8.55
C GLY A 46 -1.30 -7.79 -8.75
N LEU A 47 -2.07 -7.89 -9.81
CA LEU A 47 -2.71 -9.11 -10.27
C LEU A 47 -1.84 -9.79 -11.33
N SER A 48 -2.02 -11.11 -11.49
CA SER A 48 -1.39 -11.86 -12.57
C SER A 48 -2.02 -11.46 -13.90
N VAL A 49 -1.20 -11.33 -14.96
CA VAL A 49 -1.71 -11.11 -16.32
C VAL A 49 -2.16 -12.46 -16.88
N ASP A 50 -3.37 -12.86 -16.57
CA ASP A 50 -4.02 -14.09 -17.00
C ASP A 50 -5.35 -13.81 -17.71
N GLU A 51 -6.01 -14.86 -18.16
CA GLU A 51 -7.27 -14.76 -18.90
C GLU A 51 -8.39 -14.16 -18.01
N GLU A 52 -8.39 -14.44 -16.71
CA GLU A 52 -9.37 -13.94 -15.74
C GLU A 52 -9.23 -12.43 -15.58
N SER A 53 -8.04 -11.93 -15.24
CA SER A 53 -7.77 -10.50 -15.06
C SER A 53 -7.98 -9.68 -16.34
N VAL A 54 -7.68 -10.26 -17.50
CA VAL A 54 -7.96 -9.63 -18.81
C VAL A 54 -9.47 -9.61 -19.09
N SER A 55 -10.22 -10.63 -18.70
CA SER A 55 -11.68 -10.67 -18.79
C SER A 55 -12.32 -9.59 -17.92
N ASP A 56 -11.85 -9.43 -16.68
CA ASP A 56 -12.29 -8.40 -15.73
C ASP A 56 -12.07 -7.00 -16.29
N ALA A 57 -10.89 -6.76 -16.85
CA ALA A 57 -10.57 -5.50 -17.51
C ALA A 57 -11.53 -5.19 -18.66
N LYS A 58 -11.79 -6.15 -19.52
CA LYS A 58 -12.76 -6.01 -20.64
C LYS A 58 -14.16 -5.74 -20.11
N TRP A 59 -14.59 -6.46 -19.06
CA TRP A 59 -15.90 -6.29 -18.44
C TRP A 59 -16.10 -4.86 -17.91
N LEU A 60 -15.10 -4.30 -17.23
CA LEU A 60 -15.14 -2.91 -16.76
C LEU A 60 -15.27 -1.92 -17.92
N ILE A 61 -14.46 -2.09 -18.96
CA ILE A 61 -14.45 -1.22 -20.14
C ILE A 61 -15.81 -1.27 -20.88
N GLU A 62 -16.35 -2.47 -21.10
CA GLU A 62 -17.63 -2.67 -21.79
C GLU A 62 -18.81 -2.04 -21.06
N ARG A 63 -18.74 -2.01 -19.71
CA ARG A 63 -19.77 -1.41 -18.86
C ARG A 63 -19.61 0.08 -18.65
N GLY A 64 -18.53 0.67 -19.18
CA GLY A 64 -18.23 2.08 -19.00
C GLY A 64 -17.83 2.44 -17.56
N ILE A 65 -17.39 1.45 -16.78
CA ILE A 65 -16.80 1.65 -15.47
C ILE A 65 -15.35 2.10 -15.67
N PRO A 66 -14.86 3.12 -14.95
CA PRO A 66 -13.47 3.57 -15.09
C PRO A 66 -12.50 2.40 -14.89
N PHE A 67 -11.67 2.14 -15.89
CA PHE A 67 -10.64 1.11 -15.80
C PHE A 67 -9.42 1.67 -15.09
N ASN A 68 -9.27 1.31 -13.84
CA ASN A 68 -8.15 1.65 -12.96
C ASN A 68 -7.86 0.50 -12.00
N THR A 69 -6.75 0.58 -11.29
CA THR A 69 -6.31 -0.45 -10.34
C THR A 69 -7.34 -0.74 -9.26
N ASP A 70 -8.00 0.29 -8.70
CA ASP A 70 -8.95 0.14 -7.62
C ASP A 70 -10.21 -0.64 -8.06
N ASN A 71 -10.78 -0.27 -9.21
CA ASN A 71 -11.98 -0.94 -9.73
C ASN A 71 -11.68 -2.37 -10.18
N LEU A 72 -10.49 -2.60 -10.75
CA LEU A 72 -10.07 -3.94 -11.17
C LEU A 72 -9.86 -4.85 -9.96
N THR A 73 -9.12 -4.41 -8.95
CA THR A 73 -8.93 -5.15 -7.71
C THR A 73 -10.27 -5.45 -7.04
N LYS A 74 -11.15 -4.45 -6.98
CA LYS A 74 -12.47 -4.61 -6.37
C LYS A 74 -13.35 -5.62 -7.10
N LEU A 75 -13.34 -5.60 -8.43
CA LEU A 75 -14.08 -6.59 -9.24
C LEU A 75 -13.56 -7.99 -8.95
N HIS A 76 -12.25 -8.18 -9.01
CA HIS A 76 -11.59 -9.45 -8.75
C HIS A 76 -11.87 -9.99 -7.33
N GLU A 77 -11.94 -9.12 -6.31
CA GLU A 77 -12.35 -9.49 -4.96
C GLU A 77 -13.84 -9.88 -4.88
N LEU A 78 -14.71 -9.14 -5.58
CA LEU A 78 -16.13 -9.43 -5.59
C LEU A 78 -16.46 -10.75 -6.30
N GLU A 79 -15.71 -11.13 -7.34
CA GLU A 79 -15.91 -12.41 -8.03
C GLU A 79 -15.57 -13.63 -7.17
N LYS A 80 -14.65 -13.46 -6.22
CA LYS A 80 -14.31 -14.51 -5.24
C LYS A 80 -15.38 -14.69 -4.17
N MET A 81 -16.33 -13.77 -4.05
CA MET A 81 -17.38 -13.85 -3.04
C MET A 81 -18.47 -14.84 -3.43
N THR A 82 -18.90 -15.63 -2.47
CA THR A 82 -20.07 -16.52 -2.61
C THR A 82 -21.35 -15.81 -2.16
N PHE A 83 -22.40 -15.91 -2.97
CA PHE A 83 -23.72 -15.35 -2.63
C PHE A 83 -24.75 -16.46 -2.41
N PRO A 84 -25.65 -16.33 -1.40
CA PRO A 84 -25.75 -15.22 -0.43
C PRO A 84 -24.55 -15.17 0.52
N VAL A 85 -24.14 -13.95 0.91
CA VAL A 85 -23.06 -13.74 1.89
C VAL A 85 -23.41 -14.45 3.18
N SER A 86 -22.46 -15.17 3.78
CA SER A 86 -22.66 -15.88 5.04
C SER A 86 -22.89 -14.90 6.20
N GLU A 87 -23.60 -15.32 7.24
CA GLU A 87 -23.79 -14.51 8.45
C GLU A 87 -22.44 -14.17 9.11
N GLU A 88 -21.49 -15.09 9.08
CA GLU A 88 -20.14 -14.93 9.62
C GLU A 88 -19.36 -13.82 8.87
N ASP A 89 -19.36 -13.86 7.53
CA ASP A 89 -18.70 -12.85 6.70
C ASP A 89 -19.33 -11.47 6.88
N PHE A 90 -20.66 -11.43 6.96
CA PHE A 90 -21.38 -10.20 7.23
C PHE A 90 -21.01 -9.61 8.60
N LEU A 91 -20.97 -10.43 9.65
CA LEU A 91 -20.62 -9.99 10.99
C LEU A 91 -19.15 -9.54 11.07
N LYS A 92 -18.24 -10.23 10.37
CA LYS A 92 -16.84 -9.84 10.25
C LYS A 92 -16.71 -8.45 9.60
N ALA A 93 -17.34 -8.26 8.45
CA ALA A 93 -17.34 -6.97 7.75
C ALA A 93 -17.96 -5.84 8.58
N ALA A 94 -19.04 -6.13 9.30
CA ALA A 94 -19.69 -5.18 10.21
C ALA A 94 -18.75 -4.77 11.36
N ALA A 95 -18.06 -5.73 11.98
CA ALA A 95 -17.11 -5.48 13.05
C ALA A 95 -15.93 -4.63 12.58
N ILE A 96 -15.40 -4.92 11.38
CA ILE A 96 -14.35 -4.13 10.74
C ILE A 96 -14.83 -2.68 10.49
N ALA A 97 -16.04 -2.50 9.93
CA ALA A 97 -16.60 -1.18 9.69
C ALA A 97 -16.74 -0.37 10.99
N ILE A 98 -17.23 -0.99 12.07
CA ILE A 98 -17.35 -0.34 13.40
C ILE A 98 -15.95 0.03 13.94
N SER A 99 -14.98 -0.86 13.84
CA SER A 99 -13.59 -0.61 14.27
C SER A 99 -12.98 0.60 13.55
N ASP A 100 -13.30 0.76 12.27
CA ASP A 100 -12.84 1.88 11.45
C ASP A 100 -13.67 3.17 11.64
N GLY A 101 -14.68 3.15 12.51
CA GLY A 101 -15.58 4.28 12.75
C GLY A 101 -16.60 4.49 11.63
N ARG A 102 -16.85 3.48 10.79
CA ARG A 102 -17.83 3.51 9.70
C ARG A 102 -19.18 2.92 10.16
N ALA A 103 -20.25 3.34 9.53
CA ALA A 103 -21.57 2.72 9.77
C ALA A 103 -21.60 1.32 9.13
N VAL A 104 -22.25 0.36 9.79
CA VAL A 104 -22.39 -1.03 9.31
C VAL A 104 -22.96 -1.12 7.89
N ARG A 105 -23.90 -0.24 7.54
CA ARG A 105 -24.47 -0.17 6.18
C ARG A 105 -23.45 0.14 5.10
N ASN A 106 -22.28 0.66 5.46
CA ASN A 106 -21.16 0.99 4.60
C ASN A 106 -19.99 0.00 4.81
N ALA A 107 -20.27 -1.18 5.39
CA ALA A 107 -19.28 -2.22 5.54
C ALA A 107 -18.82 -2.70 4.17
N ASP A 108 -17.50 -2.84 4.05
CA ASP A 108 -16.90 -3.49 2.90
C ASP A 108 -16.89 -5.00 3.16
N LEU A 109 -17.65 -5.73 2.36
CA LEU A 109 -17.80 -7.19 2.51
C LEU A 109 -16.53 -7.95 2.09
N THR A 110 -15.62 -7.29 1.35
CA THR A 110 -14.34 -7.87 0.93
C THR A 110 -13.21 -7.55 1.92
N ALA A 111 -13.46 -6.69 2.92
CA ALA A 111 -12.44 -6.31 3.87
C ALA A 111 -12.07 -7.49 4.79
N GLU A 112 -10.80 -7.88 4.77
CA GLU A 112 -10.28 -8.95 5.61
C GLU A 112 -9.79 -8.44 6.97
N GLU A 113 -9.35 -7.20 7.03
CA GLU A 113 -8.76 -6.55 8.21
C GLU A 113 -9.23 -5.09 8.36
N SER A 114 -9.20 -4.57 9.59
CA SER A 114 -9.47 -3.15 9.85
C SER A 114 -8.29 -2.28 9.41
N LEU A 115 -8.54 -0.98 9.20
CA LEU A 115 -7.47 -0.02 8.86
C LEU A 115 -6.34 0.01 9.92
N LEU A 116 -6.68 -0.22 11.19
CA LEU A 116 -5.67 -0.30 12.24
C LEU A 116 -4.82 -1.57 12.10
N GLN A 117 -5.44 -2.72 11.85
CA GLN A 117 -4.70 -3.98 11.63
C GLN A 117 -3.82 -3.87 10.39
N GLN A 118 -4.33 -3.30 9.31
CA GLN A 118 -3.55 -3.02 8.10
C GLN A 118 -2.37 -2.09 8.38
N ALA A 119 -2.58 -1.02 9.15
CA ALA A 119 -1.51 -0.09 9.51
C ALA A 119 -0.38 -0.76 10.31
N VAL A 120 -0.73 -1.67 11.23
CA VAL A 120 0.23 -2.47 12.02
C VAL A 120 0.96 -3.45 11.13
N ARG A 121 0.23 -4.23 10.32
CA ARG A 121 0.82 -5.22 9.41
C ARG A 121 1.83 -4.59 8.45
N ILE A 122 1.47 -3.46 7.83
CA ILE A 122 2.36 -2.76 6.90
C ILE A 122 3.64 -2.28 7.63
N GLU A 123 3.52 -1.76 8.84
CA GLU A 123 4.68 -1.30 9.62
C GLU A 123 5.60 -2.47 10.01
N GLU A 124 5.03 -3.58 10.48
CA GLU A 124 5.76 -4.78 10.84
C GLU A 124 6.46 -5.39 9.62
N SER A 125 5.72 -5.63 8.52
CA SER A 125 6.30 -6.16 7.27
C SER A 125 7.40 -5.26 6.70
N THR A 126 7.27 -3.93 6.84
CA THR A 126 8.32 -3.01 6.37
C THR A 126 9.60 -3.12 7.20
N LYS A 127 9.52 -3.44 8.48
CA LYS A 127 10.71 -3.67 9.34
C LYS A 127 11.47 -4.93 8.97
N GLU A 128 10.78 -5.93 8.44
CA GLU A 128 11.38 -7.21 8.03
C GLU A 128 12.13 -7.12 6.70
N LEU A 129 11.80 -6.15 5.83
CA LEU A 129 12.49 -5.97 4.56
C LEU A 129 14.00 -5.78 4.76
N THR A 130 14.78 -6.22 3.80
CA THR A 130 16.24 -6.16 3.83
C THR A 130 16.80 -5.41 2.62
N ASP A 131 18.08 -5.04 2.67
CA ASP A 131 18.79 -4.47 1.52
C ASP A 131 18.79 -5.42 0.31
N ARG A 132 18.72 -6.73 0.57
CA ARG A 132 18.64 -7.74 -0.49
C ARG A 132 17.33 -7.65 -1.27
N ASP A 133 16.23 -7.33 -0.59
CA ASP A 133 14.91 -7.17 -1.23
C ASP A 133 14.93 -5.93 -2.14
N ALA A 134 15.55 -4.83 -1.68
CA ALA A 134 15.76 -3.64 -2.51
C ALA A 134 16.67 -3.91 -3.73
N ASP A 135 17.68 -4.76 -3.61
CA ASP A 135 18.52 -5.15 -4.75
C ASP A 135 17.76 -6.07 -5.72
N ARG A 136 16.95 -7.00 -5.20
CA ARG A 136 16.18 -7.96 -6.02
C ARG A 136 15.09 -7.29 -6.85
N ILE A 137 14.38 -6.31 -6.29
CA ILE A 137 13.32 -5.61 -7.04
C ILE A 137 13.89 -4.89 -8.27
N LEU A 138 15.11 -4.35 -8.17
CA LEU A 138 15.78 -3.72 -9.31
C LEU A 138 16.16 -4.72 -10.42
N ILE A 139 16.51 -5.96 -10.03
CA ILE A 139 16.83 -7.02 -10.98
C ILE A 139 15.57 -7.56 -11.66
N SER A 140 14.45 -7.58 -10.94
CA SER A 140 13.15 -8.06 -11.43
C SER A 140 12.42 -7.04 -12.31
N GLU A 141 12.97 -5.83 -12.49
CA GLU A 141 12.36 -4.72 -13.26
C GLU A 141 10.92 -4.37 -12.81
N LEU A 142 10.55 -4.75 -11.59
CA LEU A 142 9.26 -4.44 -11.01
C LEU A 142 9.21 -2.99 -10.50
N PRO A 143 8.02 -2.35 -10.50
CA PRO A 143 7.85 -1.04 -9.86
C PRO A 143 8.32 -1.05 -8.40
N PHE A 144 9.07 -0.02 -7.99
CA PHE A 144 9.58 0.10 -6.62
C PHE A 144 8.47 0.55 -5.67
N GLN A 145 7.67 -0.43 -5.20
CA GLN A 145 6.51 -0.31 -4.34
C GLN A 145 6.59 -1.32 -3.20
N LEU A 146 5.98 -1.02 -2.04
CA LEU A 146 6.00 -1.92 -0.89
C LEU A 146 5.39 -3.29 -1.19
N LYS A 147 4.30 -3.35 -1.95
CA LYS A 147 3.65 -4.60 -2.35
C LYS A 147 4.63 -5.56 -3.01
N ASN A 148 5.40 -5.05 -3.97
CA ASN A 148 6.39 -5.85 -4.70
C ASN A 148 7.56 -6.25 -3.81
N LEU A 149 7.99 -5.36 -2.89
CA LEU A 149 9.03 -5.68 -1.91
C LEU A 149 8.58 -6.78 -0.95
N PHE A 150 7.33 -6.72 -0.46
CA PHE A 150 6.77 -7.78 0.40
C PHE A 150 6.68 -9.12 -0.32
N ALA A 151 6.26 -9.13 -1.60
CA ALA A 151 6.22 -10.35 -2.41
C ALA A 151 7.62 -10.97 -2.59
N ILE A 152 8.62 -10.15 -2.94
CA ILE A 152 10.02 -10.59 -3.09
C ILE A 152 10.58 -11.11 -1.76
N HIS A 153 10.28 -10.45 -0.65
CA HIS A 153 10.70 -10.87 0.68
C HIS A 153 10.10 -12.24 1.05
N ALA A 154 8.79 -12.43 0.84
CA ALA A 154 8.09 -13.68 1.11
C ALA A 154 8.65 -14.84 0.27
N GLU A 155 8.93 -14.61 -1.02
CA GLU A 155 9.58 -15.61 -1.88
C GLU A 155 10.98 -15.99 -1.38
N SER A 156 11.74 -15.03 -0.87
CA SER A 156 13.09 -15.27 -0.38
C SER A 156 13.13 -16.06 0.92
N THR A 157 12.22 -15.77 1.85
CA THR A 157 12.12 -16.49 3.11
C THR A 157 11.62 -17.94 2.93
N GLY A 158 10.71 -18.16 1.96
CA GLY A 158 10.25 -19.50 1.61
C GLY A 158 11.31 -20.40 0.92
N LEU A 159 12.32 -19.79 0.29
CA LEU A 159 13.41 -20.53 -0.38
C LEU A 159 14.60 -20.83 0.54
N GLU A 160 14.80 -20.09 1.62
CA GLU A 160 15.92 -20.32 2.57
C GLU A 160 15.74 -21.61 3.39
N GLU A 161 14.55 -22.18 3.48
CA GLU A 161 14.34 -23.52 4.08
C GLU A 161 14.87 -24.68 3.22
N THR A 162 15.23 -24.47 1.96
CA THR A 162 15.60 -25.54 1.02
C THR A 162 16.91 -25.34 0.24
N ALA A 163 17.61 -24.21 0.39
CA ALA A 163 18.79 -23.91 -0.44
C ALA A 163 20.03 -23.56 0.37
N ASP A 164 21.01 -24.46 0.27
CA ASP A 164 22.40 -24.31 0.68
C ASP A 164 23.06 -23.04 0.08
N GLN A 165 23.97 -22.45 0.83
CA GLN A 165 24.62 -21.13 0.75
C GLN A 165 25.38 -20.77 -0.54
N SER A 166 25.07 -21.25 -1.72
CA SER A 166 25.93 -21.08 -2.91
C SER A 166 25.61 -19.93 -3.86
N SER A 167 24.58 -19.10 -3.60
CA SER A 167 24.19 -18.02 -4.52
C SER A 167 24.53 -16.60 -4.07
N SER A 168 25.17 -16.42 -2.92
CA SER A 168 25.41 -15.07 -2.35
C SER A 168 26.68 -14.37 -2.91
N ASP A 169 27.51 -15.07 -3.68
CA ASP A 169 28.84 -14.56 -4.07
C ASP A 169 28.87 -13.80 -5.41
N SER A 170 27.84 -13.95 -6.25
CA SER A 170 27.82 -13.29 -7.56
C SER A 170 27.39 -11.80 -7.53
N LEU A 171 26.86 -11.30 -6.41
CA LEU A 171 26.40 -9.91 -6.27
C LEU A 171 27.45 -9.00 -5.62
N GLN A 172 28.55 -9.53 -5.08
CA GLN A 172 29.57 -8.73 -4.36
C GLN A 172 30.62 -8.09 -5.26
N GLY A 173 30.70 -8.44 -6.54
CA GLY A 173 31.76 -8.00 -7.46
C GLY A 173 31.48 -6.75 -8.29
N ALA A 174 30.24 -6.26 -8.37
CA ALA A 174 29.89 -5.05 -9.06
C ALA A 174 29.79 -3.89 -8.05
N GLY A 175 30.60 -2.85 -8.23
CA GLY A 175 30.52 -1.64 -7.43
C GLY A 175 29.06 -1.16 -7.32
N MET A 176 28.67 -0.66 -6.13
CA MET A 176 27.28 -0.22 -5.87
C MET A 176 26.85 0.77 -6.95
N SER A 177 25.89 0.40 -7.79
CA SER A 177 25.33 1.32 -8.77
C SER A 177 24.52 2.41 -8.05
N ALA A 178 24.40 3.59 -8.69
CA ALA A 178 23.63 4.69 -8.15
C ALA A 178 22.18 4.26 -7.82
N ASP A 179 21.60 3.40 -8.66
CA ASP A 179 20.23 2.89 -8.48
C ASP A 179 20.09 2.02 -7.23
N ARG A 180 21.08 1.17 -6.92
CA ARG A 180 21.09 0.37 -5.69
C ARG A 180 21.18 1.24 -4.45
N LEU A 181 22.05 2.25 -4.47
CA LEU A 181 22.17 3.20 -3.37
C LEU A 181 20.85 3.95 -3.16
N GLN A 182 20.20 4.37 -4.23
CA GLN A 182 18.92 5.06 -4.17
C GLN A 182 17.81 4.16 -3.64
N ALA A 183 17.71 2.91 -4.09
CA ALA A 183 16.72 1.94 -3.63
C ALA A 183 16.86 1.66 -2.12
N ARG A 184 18.09 1.41 -1.65
CA ARG A 184 18.38 1.22 -0.21
C ARG A 184 18.08 2.46 0.61
N ARG A 185 18.41 3.65 0.09
CA ARG A 185 18.05 4.91 0.73
C ARG A 185 16.54 5.07 0.88
N TYR A 186 15.77 4.80 -0.16
CA TYR A 186 14.32 4.85 -0.10
C TYR A 186 13.76 3.86 0.93
N LEU A 187 14.29 2.64 0.99
CA LEU A 187 13.89 1.66 1.99
C LEU A 187 14.14 2.16 3.42
N GLU A 188 15.32 2.75 3.69
CA GLU A 188 15.62 3.31 5.00
C GLU A 188 14.75 4.54 5.33
N GLU A 189 14.50 5.43 4.37
CA GLU A 189 13.62 6.59 4.56
C GLU A 189 12.17 6.16 4.89
N VAL A 190 11.67 5.11 4.23
CA VAL A 190 10.36 4.53 4.55
C VAL A 190 10.36 3.95 5.96
N ARG A 191 11.35 3.14 6.33
CA ARG A 191 11.45 2.54 7.67
C ARG A 191 11.47 3.60 8.77
N LEU A 192 12.20 4.71 8.57
CA LEU A 192 12.32 5.79 9.54
C LEU A 192 11.03 6.62 9.68
N SER A 193 10.30 6.80 8.59
CA SER A 193 9.08 7.63 8.58
C SER A 193 7.81 6.84 8.84
N MET A 194 7.84 5.51 8.68
CA MET A 194 6.68 4.65 8.86
C MET A 194 6.38 4.41 10.35
N THR A 195 5.17 4.77 10.74
CA THR A 195 4.63 4.47 12.07
C THR A 195 3.17 4.05 11.93
N VAL A 196 2.66 3.23 12.86
CA VAL A 196 1.24 2.82 12.86
C VAL A 196 0.31 4.03 12.76
N SER A 197 0.60 5.11 13.48
CA SER A 197 -0.25 6.32 13.48
C SER A 197 -0.24 7.05 12.14
N ALA A 198 0.93 7.17 11.49
CA ALA A 198 1.05 7.78 10.16
C ALA A 198 0.35 6.91 9.11
N ASN A 199 0.58 5.58 9.14
CA ASN A 199 -0.09 4.62 8.27
C ASN A 199 -1.61 4.70 8.40
N LEU A 200 -2.12 4.64 9.63
CA LEU A 200 -3.56 4.72 9.89
C LEU A 200 -4.17 6.03 9.38
N LYS A 201 -3.44 7.15 9.50
CA LYS A 201 -3.87 8.44 8.98
C LYS A 201 -3.94 8.44 7.45
N LEU A 202 -2.96 7.87 6.78
CA LEU A 202 -2.94 7.73 5.33
C LEU A 202 -4.06 6.80 4.84
N LEU A 203 -4.23 5.63 5.45
CA LEU A 203 -5.30 4.68 5.10
C LEU A 203 -6.69 5.29 5.27
N ARG A 204 -6.93 6.06 6.35
CA ARG A 204 -8.18 6.80 6.57
C ARG A 204 -8.45 7.87 5.51
N SER A 205 -7.41 8.41 4.90
CA SER A 205 -7.55 9.34 3.76
C SER A 205 -7.78 8.63 2.42
N GLY A 206 -7.77 7.30 2.39
CA GLY A 206 -7.88 6.50 1.16
C GLY A 206 -6.58 6.36 0.39
N PHE A 207 -5.43 6.70 1.00
CA PHE A 207 -4.14 6.57 0.33
C PHE A 207 -3.67 5.11 0.32
N GLN A 208 -3.28 4.63 -0.85
CA GLN A 208 -2.85 3.26 -1.09
C GLN A 208 -1.35 3.10 -0.78
N ILE A 209 -1.02 2.75 0.48
CA ILE A 209 0.36 2.70 0.97
C ILE A 209 1.20 1.66 0.22
N GLU A 210 0.66 0.48 -0.03
CA GLU A 210 1.41 -0.66 -0.58
C GLU A 210 1.71 -0.52 -2.08
N THR A 211 0.85 0.18 -2.83
CA THR A 211 0.97 0.33 -4.29
C THR A 211 1.45 1.71 -4.73
N ALA A 212 1.64 2.64 -3.80
CA ALA A 212 2.15 3.96 -4.12
C ALA A 212 3.63 3.90 -4.55
N PRO A 213 4.06 4.77 -5.50
CA PRO A 213 5.46 4.97 -5.79
C PRO A 213 6.22 5.36 -4.52
N MET A 214 7.41 4.80 -4.33
CA MET A 214 8.16 4.92 -3.07
C MET A 214 8.45 6.37 -2.67
N GLU A 215 8.80 7.22 -3.63
CA GLU A 215 9.07 8.64 -3.38
C GLU A 215 7.83 9.38 -2.87
N GLU A 216 6.66 9.12 -3.47
CA GLU A 216 5.41 9.68 -3.00
C GLU A 216 5.03 9.17 -1.61
N LEU A 217 5.22 7.87 -1.36
CA LEU A 217 4.98 7.26 -0.06
C LEU A 217 5.80 7.93 1.04
N ILE A 218 7.12 8.10 0.83
CA ILE A 218 8.01 8.76 1.80
C ILE A 218 7.51 10.17 2.12
N ARG A 219 7.17 10.94 1.09
CA ARG A 219 6.64 12.29 1.28
C ARG A 219 5.34 12.29 2.09
N ARG A 220 4.41 11.40 1.76
CA ARG A 220 3.12 11.28 2.46
C ARG A 220 3.26 10.81 3.90
N LEU A 221 4.16 9.85 4.17
CA LEU A 221 4.46 9.39 5.52
C LEU A 221 5.03 10.53 6.38
N SER A 222 5.97 11.29 5.84
CA SER A 222 6.56 12.44 6.53
C SER A 222 5.50 13.50 6.87
N GLU A 223 4.65 13.86 5.91
CA GLU A 223 3.53 14.80 6.12
C GLU A 223 2.55 14.29 7.19
N ALA A 224 2.17 13.01 7.11
CA ALA A 224 1.27 12.37 8.06
C ALA A 224 1.88 12.32 9.48
N GLY A 225 3.17 11.99 9.59
CA GLY A 225 3.90 11.97 10.86
C GLY A 225 3.91 13.34 11.54
N ILE A 226 4.22 14.40 10.80
CA ILE A 226 4.17 15.79 11.32
C ILE A 226 2.75 16.14 11.80
N GLN A 227 1.72 15.74 11.06
CA GLN A 227 0.34 16.01 11.50
C GLN A 227 -0.03 15.23 12.75
N VAL A 228 0.37 13.97 12.88
CA VAL A 228 0.16 13.16 14.09
C VAL A 228 0.86 13.80 15.29
N ASP A 229 2.10 14.24 15.12
CA ASP A 229 2.87 14.89 16.20
C ASP A 229 2.21 16.21 16.64
N ARG A 230 1.69 17.01 15.71
CA ARG A 230 0.92 18.22 16.03
C ARG A 230 -0.38 17.92 16.77
N GLU A 231 -1.12 16.91 16.34
CA GLU A 231 -2.37 16.50 17.00
C GLU A 231 -2.10 15.97 18.42
N LEU A 232 -1.02 15.21 18.60
CA LEU A 232 -0.62 14.66 19.89
C LEU A 232 -0.18 15.75 20.89
N THR A 233 0.56 16.75 20.40
CA THR A 233 1.22 17.75 21.27
C THR A 233 0.47 19.05 21.40
N GLY A 234 -0.46 19.34 20.48
CA GLY A 234 -1.13 20.63 20.36
C GLY A 234 -0.23 21.77 19.82
N GLU A 235 1.00 21.43 19.39
CA GLU A 235 1.96 22.41 18.84
C GLU A 235 1.66 22.68 17.36
N THR A 236 1.81 23.93 16.93
CA THR A 236 1.66 24.33 15.52
C THR A 236 2.97 24.27 14.76
N ASP A 237 4.08 24.51 15.42
CA ASP A 237 5.42 24.41 14.84
C ASP A 237 5.82 22.94 14.69
N PRO A 238 6.22 22.47 13.49
CA PRO A 238 6.50 21.06 13.23
C PRO A 238 7.70 20.54 14.02
N VAL A 239 8.74 21.36 14.21
CA VAL A 239 9.96 20.94 14.92
C VAL A 239 9.66 20.74 16.40
N ARG A 240 8.98 21.70 17.02
CA ARG A 240 8.55 21.59 18.43
C ARG A 240 7.57 20.46 18.65
N ALA A 241 6.64 20.24 17.70
CA ALA A 241 5.71 19.14 17.75
C ALA A 241 6.45 17.80 17.77
N GLN A 242 7.43 17.63 16.90
CA GLN A 242 8.24 16.41 16.79
C GLN A 242 9.08 16.17 18.06
N GLU A 243 9.77 17.19 18.56
CA GLU A 243 10.56 17.11 19.82
C GLU A 243 9.69 16.69 21.00
N LYS A 244 8.55 17.35 21.18
CA LYS A 244 7.62 17.07 22.29
C LYS A 244 6.96 15.71 22.16
N ALA A 245 6.60 15.29 20.96
CA ALA A 245 6.07 13.95 20.68
C ALA A 245 7.12 12.87 20.92
N GLY A 246 8.39 13.12 20.59
CA GLY A 246 9.52 12.26 20.96
C GLY A 246 9.61 12.07 22.46
N TRP A 247 9.61 13.15 23.23
CA TRP A 247 9.64 13.07 24.70
C TRP A 247 8.46 12.27 25.28
N TYR A 248 7.25 12.40 24.74
CA TYR A 248 6.10 11.60 25.17
C TYR A 248 6.30 10.11 24.89
N ARG A 249 6.80 9.76 23.70
CA ARG A 249 7.08 8.36 23.31
C ARG A 249 8.13 7.74 24.24
N ASP A 250 9.23 8.44 24.48
CA ASP A 250 10.30 7.98 25.38
C ASP A 250 9.80 7.79 26.82
N SER A 251 8.97 8.71 27.27
CA SER A 251 8.38 8.65 28.62
C SER A 251 7.43 7.46 28.78
N LEU A 252 6.62 7.17 27.76
CA LEU A 252 5.73 6.00 27.73
C LEU A 252 6.52 4.70 27.71
N GLN A 253 7.57 4.62 26.89
CA GLN A 253 8.45 3.44 26.80
C GLN A 253 9.17 3.18 28.13
N ALA A 254 9.66 4.23 28.77
CA ALA A 254 10.27 4.12 30.10
C ALA A 254 9.26 3.65 31.17
N ALA A 255 8.04 4.16 31.14
CA ALA A 255 6.98 3.75 32.07
C ALA A 255 6.57 2.28 31.84
N GLU A 256 6.49 1.85 30.58
CA GLU A 256 6.18 0.45 30.24
C GLU A 256 7.31 -0.50 30.66
N SER A 257 8.57 -0.11 30.49
CA SER A 257 9.74 -0.86 30.95
C SER A 257 9.74 -1.02 32.46
N LEU A 258 9.44 0.03 33.20
CA LEU A 258 9.28 -0.01 34.65
C LEU A 258 8.11 -0.90 35.10
N ARG A 259 7.03 -0.96 34.35
CA ARG A 259 5.87 -1.81 34.63
C ARG A 259 6.17 -3.29 34.42
N ARG A 260 7.06 -3.64 33.48
CA ARG A 260 7.49 -5.02 33.21
C ARG A 260 8.61 -5.51 34.15
N ALA A 261 9.40 -4.61 34.70
CA ALA A 261 10.52 -4.93 35.59
C ALA A 261 10.13 -5.74 36.83
N PRO A 262 9.04 -5.46 37.58
CA PRO A 262 8.67 -6.23 38.76
C PRO A 262 8.37 -7.68 38.49
N ALA A 263 7.78 -8.00 37.32
CA ALA A 263 7.46 -9.37 36.93
C ALA A 263 8.73 -10.21 36.66
N ALA A 264 9.75 -9.59 36.07
CA ALA A 264 11.04 -10.24 35.79
C ALA A 264 11.82 -10.50 37.09
N VAL A 265 11.75 -9.59 38.07
CA VAL A 265 12.39 -9.73 39.40
C VAL A 265 11.67 -10.80 40.22
N ALA A 266 10.34 -10.87 40.21
CA ALA A 266 9.57 -11.89 40.89
C ALA A 266 9.91 -13.30 40.39
N ALA A 267 10.06 -13.49 39.05
CA ALA A 267 10.44 -14.76 38.46
C ALA A 267 11.87 -15.23 38.82
N GLN A 268 12.78 -14.30 39.16
CA GLN A 268 14.14 -14.62 39.63
C GLN A 268 14.21 -14.99 41.11
N ILE A 269 13.23 -14.61 41.91
CA ILE A 269 13.16 -14.93 43.36
C ILE A 269 12.54 -16.31 43.58
N GLU A 270 11.72 -16.79 42.65
CA GLU A 270 11.07 -18.10 42.72
C GLU A 270 11.93 -19.24 42.13
N SER A 271 13.07 -18.98 41.52
CA SER A 271 14.04 -19.95 40.98
C SER A 271 15.21 -20.15 41.93
#